data_e9cfc3d137eed61cc8456effcd961ec5
#
_entry.id   e9cfc3d137eed61cc8456effcd961ec5
#
_cell.length_a   1.000
_cell.length_b   1.000
_cell.length_c   1.000
_cell.angle_alpha   90.00
_cell.angle_beta   90.00
_cell.angle_gamma   90.00
#
_symmetry.space_group_name_H-M   'P 1'
#
loop_
_entity.id
_entity.type
_entity.pdbx_description
1 polymer ?
#
loop_
_entity_poly.entity_id
_entity_poly.type
_entity_poly.pdbx_seq_one_letter_code
_entity_poly.pdbx_strand_id
1 'polypeptide(L)'
;AWTSYGPENINTSDVTTSQLRLVNFGTPGYFEVAEDATAKVEPLITSTTSSGPFDANMVRRDPKPADILREFKSQDRSYILAARVSGNVKSAFPDGPPKDDGKKDDAKKDDDKAAEKPMPHLKESEKPANLIIVADTDFIADLFWLRSQDLFGQQVIVPTANNADFIVNAADNLGGSSSLIGLRSRGLSARPFELVEKIQNDAEDKYRTKERALVKELGDVEKKMQELQTTERAKGAAVLSADQQEAIGKFRARVLEIRRELRAVQLNLRRDIDQL
;
A
#
# COMPACT_ATOMS: atom_id res chain seq x y z
N ALA A 1 -7.11 6.95 4.93
CA ALA A 1 -7.19 5.96 3.83
C ALA A 1 -5.78 5.42 3.58
N TRP A 2 -5.66 4.13 3.35
CA TRP A 2 -4.41 3.51 2.94
C TRP A 2 -4.34 3.51 1.42
N THR A 3 -3.25 4.03 0.85
CA THR A 3 -3.01 4.04 -0.59
C THR A 3 -1.64 3.44 -0.89
N SER A 4 -1.54 2.68 -1.98
CA SER A 4 -0.32 2.01 -2.41
C SER A 4 0.03 2.46 -3.83
N TYR A 5 1.31 2.74 -4.06
CA TYR A 5 1.81 3.24 -5.33
C TYR A 5 2.94 2.35 -5.84
N GLY A 6 2.80 1.89 -7.07
CA GLY A 6 3.74 1.04 -7.78
C GLY A 6 4.72 1.82 -8.68
N PRO A 7 5.51 1.12 -9.49
CA PRO A 7 6.55 1.72 -10.34
C PRO A 7 6.03 2.79 -11.32
N GLU A 8 4.77 2.71 -11.73
CA GLU A 8 4.11 3.67 -12.61
C GLU A 8 3.90 5.04 -11.98
N ASN A 9 3.91 5.10 -10.64
CA ASN A 9 3.74 6.31 -9.85
C ASN A 9 5.05 6.80 -9.22
N ILE A 10 6.14 6.04 -9.39
CA ILE A 10 7.44 6.29 -8.78
C ILE A 10 8.43 6.75 -9.86
N ASN A 11 9.13 7.83 -9.61
CA ASN A 11 10.18 8.32 -10.51
C ASN A 11 11.40 7.40 -10.47
N THR A 12 11.55 6.56 -11.48
CA THR A 12 12.67 5.62 -11.60
C THR A 12 14.00 6.27 -12.03
N SER A 13 13.99 7.54 -12.42
CA SER A 13 15.19 8.28 -12.84
C SER A 13 15.93 8.90 -11.66
N ASP A 14 15.27 9.10 -10.51
CA ASP A 14 15.91 9.60 -9.30
C ASP A 14 16.58 8.47 -8.52
N VAL A 15 17.80 8.70 -8.05
CA VAL A 15 18.60 7.70 -7.33
C VAL A 15 17.94 7.20 -6.04
N THR A 16 17.11 8.02 -5.39
CA THR A 16 16.46 7.65 -4.12
C THR A 16 15.23 6.76 -4.30
N THR A 17 14.64 6.79 -5.51
CA THR A 17 13.41 6.08 -5.83
C THR A 17 13.57 5.01 -6.91
N SER A 18 14.69 4.97 -7.63
CA SER A 18 14.90 4.09 -8.78
C SER A 18 14.73 2.59 -8.51
N GLN A 19 14.91 2.15 -7.28
CA GLN A 19 14.82 0.75 -6.87
C GLN A 19 13.52 0.42 -6.11
N LEU A 20 12.67 1.41 -5.87
CA LEU A 20 11.41 1.21 -5.15
C LEU A 20 10.38 0.56 -6.07
N ARG A 21 9.60 -0.36 -5.50
CA ARG A 21 8.55 -1.09 -6.22
C ARG A 21 7.18 -0.84 -5.69
N LEU A 22 7.07 -0.67 -4.39
CA LEU A 22 5.81 -0.43 -3.71
C LEU A 22 6.05 0.51 -2.54
N VAL A 23 5.26 1.56 -2.46
CA VAL A 23 5.29 2.51 -1.35
C VAL A 23 3.87 2.75 -0.87
N ASN A 24 3.68 2.70 0.44
CA ASN A 24 2.37 2.87 1.07
C ASN A 24 2.27 4.22 1.80
N PHE A 25 1.10 4.82 1.75
CA PHE A 25 0.79 6.08 2.41
C PHE A 25 -0.47 5.97 3.27
N GLY A 26 -0.52 6.74 4.35
CA GLY A 26 -1.63 6.82 5.28
C GLY A 26 -2.37 8.15 5.19
N THR A 27 -3.38 8.27 4.33
CA THR A 27 -4.10 9.55 4.12
C THR A 27 -3.17 10.71 3.76
N PRO A 28 -2.37 10.56 2.69
CA PRO A 28 -1.39 11.59 2.34
C PRO A 28 -2.02 12.92 1.98
N GLY A 29 -1.31 14.01 2.27
CA GLY A 29 -1.51 15.29 1.63
C GLY A 29 -0.91 15.30 0.22
N TYR A 30 -0.76 16.48 -0.37
CA TYR A 30 -0.09 16.67 -1.65
C TYR A 30 0.58 18.04 -1.71
N PHE A 31 1.52 18.17 -2.64
CA PHE A 31 2.21 19.42 -2.92
C PHE A 31 1.74 20.00 -4.25
N GLU A 32 1.62 21.31 -4.28
CA GLU A 32 1.46 22.10 -5.50
C GLU A 32 2.67 23.02 -5.66
N VAL A 33 3.17 23.11 -6.87
CA VAL A 33 4.29 24.00 -7.18
C VAL A 33 3.73 25.38 -7.44
N ALA A 34 4.19 26.38 -6.67
CA ALA A 34 3.79 27.76 -6.88
C ALA A 34 4.29 28.27 -8.25
N GLU A 35 3.51 29.11 -8.91
CA GLU A 35 3.84 29.65 -10.23
C GLU A 35 5.14 30.47 -10.24
N ASP A 36 5.46 31.10 -9.12
CA ASP A 36 6.65 31.92 -8.90
C ASP A 36 7.81 31.17 -8.24
N ALA A 37 7.72 29.84 -8.13
CA ALA A 37 8.75 29.02 -7.52
C ALA A 37 10.08 29.17 -8.27
N THR A 38 11.14 29.55 -7.55
CA THR A 38 12.51 29.67 -8.10
C THR A 38 13.29 28.38 -8.00
N ALA A 39 12.93 27.52 -7.07
CA ALA A 39 13.52 26.20 -6.90
C ALA A 39 12.96 25.19 -7.92
N LYS A 40 13.80 24.27 -8.36
CA LYS A 40 13.39 23.14 -9.20
C LYS A 40 12.69 22.11 -8.32
N VAL A 41 11.46 21.76 -8.66
CA VAL A 41 10.68 20.71 -7.99
C VAL A 41 10.57 19.52 -8.92
N GLU A 42 11.08 18.39 -8.50
CA GLU A 42 11.03 17.11 -9.23
C GLU A 42 10.12 16.14 -8.46
N PRO A 43 8.98 15.74 -9.02
CA PRO A 43 8.14 14.72 -8.41
C PRO A 43 8.91 13.40 -8.27
N LEU A 44 8.90 12.82 -7.07
CA LEU A 44 9.46 11.50 -6.77
C LEU A 44 8.39 10.42 -6.73
N ILE A 45 7.25 10.72 -6.12
CA ILE A 45 6.09 9.84 -6.04
C ILE A 45 4.85 10.68 -6.31
N THR A 46 3.99 10.18 -7.19
CA THR A 46 2.74 10.84 -7.56
C THR A 46 1.55 9.90 -7.34
N SER A 47 0.37 10.47 -7.15
CA SER A 47 -0.85 9.68 -7.17
C SER A 47 -1.21 9.26 -8.60
N THR A 48 -2.17 8.33 -8.72
CA THR A 48 -2.79 8.04 -10.03
C THR A 48 -3.65 9.22 -10.49
N THR A 49 -4.05 9.23 -11.76
CA THR A 49 -5.00 10.23 -12.29
C THR A 49 -6.40 10.06 -11.69
N SER A 50 -6.77 8.86 -11.26
CA SER A 50 -8.04 8.58 -10.57
C SER A 50 -8.01 9.00 -9.10
N SER A 51 -7.46 10.17 -8.81
CA SER A 51 -7.29 10.70 -7.45
C SER A 51 -8.09 11.99 -7.25
N GLY A 52 -8.36 12.33 -6.00
CA GLY A 52 -9.03 13.57 -5.62
C GLY A 52 -8.83 13.87 -4.14
N PRO A 53 -8.72 15.15 -3.76
CA PRO A 53 -8.57 15.55 -2.37
C PRO A 53 -9.88 15.38 -1.60
N PHE A 54 -9.73 15.10 -0.31
CA PHE A 54 -10.81 15.09 0.67
C PHE A 54 -10.60 16.14 1.74
N ASP A 55 -11.70 16.61 2.33
CA ASP A 55 -11.61 17.41 3.56
C ASP A 55 -10.99 16.55 4.67
N ALA A 56 -9.90 17.05 5.26
CA ALA A 56 -9.19 16.40 6.35
C ALA A 56 -10.10 16.09 7.56
N ASN A 57 -11.16 16.88 7.77
CA ASN A 57 -12.11 16.65 8.87
C ASN A 57 -12.93 15.36 8.68
N MET A 58 -13.14 14.91 7.46
CA MET A 58 -13.86 13.66 7.17
C MET A 58 -13.07 12.41 7.58
N VAL A 59 -11.73 12.52 7.64
CA VAL A 59 -10.84 11.39 7.97
C VAL A 59 -10.27 11.46 9.38
N ARG A 60 -10.34 12.62 10.05
CA ARG A 60 -9.71 12.83 11.38
C ARG A 60 -10.45 12.19 12.55
N ARG A 61 -11.78 12.20 12.59
CA ARG A 61 -12.53 11.91 13.82
C ARG A 61 -13.17 10.54 13.89
N ASP A 62 -13.71 10.06 12.82
CA ASP A 62 -14.35 8.74 12.70
C ASP A 62 -14.59 8.46 11.21
N PRO A 63 -13.56 8.05 10.48
CA PRO A 63 -13.69 7.85 9.04
C PRO A 63 -14.66 6.70 8.77
N LYS A 64 -15.78 7.02 8.15
CA LYS A 64 -16.72 6.02 7.63
C LYS A 64 -16.36 5.72 6.17
N PRO A 65 -15.77 4.56 5.88
CA PRO A 65 -15.31 4.23 4.52
C PRO A 65 -16.41 4.36 3.46
N ALA A 66 -17.64 3.99 3.81
CA ALA A 66 -18.78 4.10 2.91
C ALA A 66 -19.13 5.56 2.53
N ASP A 67 -19.01 6.48 3.48
CA ASP A 67 -19.26 7.91 3.24
C ASP A 67 -18.15 8.51 2.39
N ILE A 68 -16.89 8.16 2.69
CA ILE A 68 -15.72 8.58 1.90
C ILE A 68 -15.87 8.10 0.45
N LEU A 69 -16.22 6.83 0.21
CA LEU A 69 -16.40 6.30 -1.13
C LEU A 69 -17.56 6.95 -1.88
N ARG A 70 -18.65 7.29 -1.19
CA ARG A 70 -19.81 7.96 -1.80
C ARG A 70 -19.50 9.40 -2.22
N GLU A 71 -18.69 10.11 -1.44
CA GLU A 71 -18.35 11.51 -1.68
C GLU A 71 -17.10 11.67 -2.56
N PHE A 72 -16.36 10.58 -2.81
CA PHE A 72 -15.18 10.61 -3.65
C PHE A 72 -15.49 11.06 -5.07
N LYS A 73 -14.73 12.05 -5.54
CA LYS A 73 -14.75 12.52 -6.92
C LYS A 73 -13.33 12.57 -7.44
N SER A 74 -13.04 11.78 -8.46
CA SER A 74 -11.79 11.90 -9.19
C SER A 74 -11.72 13.26 -9.86
N GLN A 75 -10.53 13.86 -9.87
CA GLN A 75 -10.26 15.09 -10.58
C GLN A 75 -9.46 14.86 -11.87
N ASP A 76 -9.28 13.60 -12.26
CA ASP A 76 -8.55 13.17 -13.46
C ASP A 76 -7.14 13.78 -13.60
N ARG A 77 -6.51 14.05 -12.46
CA ARG A 77 -5.12 14.52 -12.37
C ARG A 77 -4.34 13.79 -11.29
N SER A 78 -3.02 13.70 -11.47
CA SER A 78 -2.13 13.19 -10.45
C SER A 78 -1.66 14.31 -9.51
N TYR A 79 -1.37 13.93 -8.26
CA TYR A 79 -0.90 14.82 -7.20
C TYR A 79 0.50 14.41 -6.76
N ILE A 80 1.35 15.40 -6.45
CA ILE A 80 2.70 15.15 -5.96
C ILE A 80 2.62 14.78 -4.48
N LEU A 81 3.03 13.56 -4.12
CA LEU A 81 3.04 13.04 -2.76
C LEU A 81 4.43 13.12 -2.13
N ALA A 82 5.47 12.96 -2.94
CA ALA A 82 6.85 13.18 -2.55
C ALA A 82 7.59 13.91 -3.66
N ALA A 83 8.47 14.83 -3.30
CA ALA A 83 9.24 15.62 -4.26
C ALA A 83 10.66 15.88 -3.77
N ARG A 84 11.58 16.03 -4.74
CA ARG A 84 12.88 16.63 -4.55
C ARG A 84 12.79 18.12 -4.89
N VAL A 85 13.27 18.96 -4.00
CA VAL A 85 13.37 20.40 -4.20
C VAL A 85 14.86 20.78 -4.23
N SER A 86 15.32 21.36 -5.32
CA SER A 86 16.72 21.74 -5.52
C SER A 86 16.87 23.14 -6.08
N GLY A 87 18.02 23.76 -5.83
CA GLY A 87 18.30 25.12 -6.26
C GLY A 87 18.15 26.16 -5.15
N ASN A 88 18.19 27.43 -5.51
CA ASN A 88 18.07 28.49 -4.53
C ASN A 88 16.62 28.65 -4.09
N VAL A 89 16.42 28.74 -2.77
CA VAL A 89 15.10 28.91 -2.15
C VAL A 89 15.01 30.29 -1.51
N LYS A 90 13.90 30.98 -1.75
CA LYS A 90 13.58 32.28 -1.11
C LYS A 90 12.96 32.04 0.24
N SER A 91 13.24 32.93 1.19
CA SER A 91 12.59 32.95 2.48
C SER A 91 11.08 33.25 2.33
N ALA A 92 10.23 32.49 3.03
CA ALA A 92 8.82 32.83 3.16
C ALA A 92 8.61 34.16 3.96
N PHE A 93 9.65 34.63 4.63
CA PHE A 93 9.64 35.86 5.45
C PHE A 93 10.77 36.81 5.02
N PRO A 94 10.66 37.43 3.83
CA PRO A 94 11.76 38.25 3.28
C PRO A 94 12.11 39.47 4.12
N ASP A 95 11.20 39.94 4.95
CA ASP A 95 11.37 41.12 5.79
C ASP A 95 11.77 40.81 7.25
N GLY A 96 12.09 39.54 7.53
CA GLY A 96 12.49 39.07 8.85
C GLY A 96 11.52 38.04 9.45
N PRO A 97 11.86 37.45 10.58
CA PRO A 97 11.00 36.46 11.22
C PRO A 97 9.65 37.07 11.58
N PRO A 98 8.56 36.29 11.57
CA PRO A 98 7.24 36.78 11.97
C PRO A 98 7.34 37.39 13.37
N LYS A 99 6.74 38.58 13.53
CA LYS A 99 6.65 39.20 14.86
C LYS A 99 5.73 38.33 15.69
N ASP A 100 6.24 37.93 16.86
CA ASP A 100 5.46 37.16 17.82
C ASP A 100 4.32 38.04 18.32
N ASP A 101 3.09 37.82 17.84
CA ASP A 101 1.89 38.54 18.31
C ASP A 101 1.57 38.06 19.73
N GLY A 102 2.44 38.48 20.65
CA GLY A 102 2.28 38.60 22.09
C GLY A 102 1.26 37.72 22.78
N LYS A 103 1.38 36.40 22.78
CA LYS A 103 0.97 35.60 23.91
C LYS A 103 2.11 35.62 24.93
N LYS A 104 2.00 36.49 25.93
CA LYS A 104 2.82 36.44 27.13
C LYS A 104 2.48 35.12 27.84
N ASP A 105 3.20 34.06 27.55
CA ASP A 105 3.33 32.98 28.49
C ASP A 105 4.22 33.49 29.62
N ASP A 106 3.67 33.54 30.83
CA ASP A 106 4.38 33.82 32.10
C ASP A 106 5.34 32.66 32.41
N ALA A 107 6.37 32.48 31.57
CA ALA A 107 7.49 31.61 31.83
C ALA A 107 8.62 32.46 32.42
N LYS A 108 8.96 32.14 33.67
CA LYS A 108 10.04 32.72 34.48
C LYS A 108 11.27 33.02 33.63
N LYS A 109 11.74 34.26 33.71
CA LYS A 109 13.07 34.70 33.28
C LYS A 109 14.11 33.92 34.07
N ASP A 110 14.73 32.93 33.42
CA ASP A 110 16.06 32.46 33.81
C ASP A 110 17.09 33.42 33.19
N ASP A 111 17.69 34.22 34.07
CA ASP A 111 18.58 35.33 33.74
C ASP A 111 20.02 34.89 33.38
N ASP A 112 20.23 33.78 32.64
CA ASP A 112 21.59 33.35 32.30
C ASP A 112 21.74 32.77 30.87
N LYS A 113 20.99 33.28 29.89
CA LYS A 113 21.35 33.03 28.49
C LYS A 113 22.00 34.29 27.93
N ALA A 114 23.34 34.22 27.75
CA ALA A 114 24.09 35.19 26.96
C ALA A 114 23.34 35.46 25.64
N ALA A 115 22.96 36.73 25.42
CA ALA A 115 22.25 37.13 24.20
C ALA A 115 23.07 36.74 22.97
N GLU A 116 22.68 35.64 22.33
CA GLU A 116 23.19 35.30 21.01
C GLU A 116 22.89 36.48 20.10
N LYS A 117 23.93 37.02 19.44
CA LYS A 117 23.78 38.10 18.47
C LYS A 117 22.78 37.58 17.41
N PRO A 118 21.71 38.33 17.08
CA PRO A 118 20.78 37.92 16.08
C PRO A 118 21.55 37.65 14.78
N MET A 119 21.46 36.40 14.27
CA MET A 119 22.06 36.06 12.98
C MET A 119 21.41 36.94 11.89
N PRO A 120 22.19 37.41 10.91
CA PRO A 120 21.65 38.21 9.81
C PRO A 120 20.54 37.41 9.12
N HIS A 121 19.41 38.05 8.89
CA HIS A 121 18.27 37.43 8.21
C HIS A 121 18.60 37.19 6.74
N LEU A 122 18.44 35.94 6.28
CA LEU A 122 18.65 35.57 4.88
C LEU A 122 17.34 35.66 4.12
N LYS A 123 17.31 36.44 3.05
CA LYS A 123 16.17 36.54 2.12
C LYS A 123 16.12 35.39 1.12
N GLU A 124 17.27 34.80 0.83
CA GLU A 124 17.46 33.68 -0.10
C GLU A 124 18.58 32.79 0.43
N SER A 125 18.55 31.51 0.11
CA SER A 125 19.61 30.58 0.47
C SER A 125 20.95 30.98 -0.19
N GLU A 126 22.04 30.99 0.57
CA GLU A 126 23.39 31.29 0.03
C GLU A 126 23.93 30.18 -0.88
N LYS A 127 23.45 28.96 -0.67
CA LYS A 127 23.81 27.77 -1.45
C LYS A 127 22.54 27.09 -1.96
N PRO A 128 22.63 26.38 -3.09
CA PRO A 128 21.51 25.58 -3.56
C PRO A 128 21.04 24.61 -2.48
N ALA A 129 19.77 24.66 -2.16
CA ALA A 129 19.12 23.68 -1.29
C ALA A 129 18.97 22.33 -2.01
N ASN A 130 18.98 21.26 -1.25
CA ASN A 130 18.61 19.91 -1.70
C ASN A 130 17.75 19.31 -0.60
N LEU A 131 16.45 19.22 -0.87
CA LEU A 131 15.44 18.75 0.08
C LEU A 131 14.67 17.61 -0.54
N ILE A 132 14.25 16.66 0.29
CA ILE A 132 13.24 15.65 -0.05
C ILE A 132 12.10 15.85 0.89
N ILE A 133 10.90 16.08 0.34
CA ILE A 133 9.69 16.32 1.10
C ILE A 133 8.67 15.24 0.78
N VAL A 134 7.96 14.78 1.82
CA VAL A 134 6.89 13.77 1.74
C VAL A 134 5.64 14.32 2.41
N ALA A 135 4.51 14.22 1.75
CA ALA A 135 3.24 14.78 2.21
C ALA A 135 2.48 13.85 3.18
N ASP A 136 3.20 13.07 3.97
CA ASP A 136 2.63 12.11 4.91
C ASP A 136 3.60 11.85 6.06
N THR A 137 3.20 12.15 7.28
CA THR A 137 4.00 11.88 8.49
C THR A 137 3.92 10.42 8.93
N ASP A 138 2.83 9.73 8.58
CA ASP A 138 2.60 8.32 8.90
C ASP A 138 3.38 7.39 7.98
N PHE A 139 3.95 7.92 6.90
CA PHE A 139 4.70 7.21 5.87
C PHE A 139 5.77 6.25 6.42
N ILE A 140 6.42 6.58 7.53
CA ILE A 140 7.48 5.78 8.16
C ILE A 140 6.95 4.83 9.23
N ALA A 141 5.67 4.88 9.57
CA ALA A 141 5.12 4.00 10.61
C ALA A 141 5.11 2.54 10.14
N ASP A 142 5.55 1.65 10.99
CA ASP A 142 5.69 0.20 10.73
C ASP A 142 4.44 -0.44 10.12
N LEU A 143 3.28 0.03 10.51
CA LEU A 143 1.98 -0.41 10.01
C LEU A 143 1.90 -0.41 8.47
N PHE A 144 2.54 0.55 7.80
CA PHE A 144 2.42 0.73 6.35
C PHE A 144 3.37 -0.14 5.54
N TRP A 145 4.45 -0.64 6.14
CA TRP A 145 5.48 -1.36 5.38
C TRP A 145 5.97 -2.66 6.02
N LEU A 146 5.54 -2.98 7.24
CA LEU A 146 5.87 -4.23 7.91
C LEU A 146 4.62 -5.09 8.14
N ARG A 147 4.79 -6.40 8.09
CA ARG A 147 3.80 -7.38 8.52
C ARG A 147 4.44 -8.45 9.38
N SER A 148 3.76 -8.79 10.47
CA SER A 148 4.11 -9.97 11.25
C SER A 148 3.47 -11.20 10.61
N GLN A 149 4.29 -12.23 10.35
CA GLN A 149 3.86 -13.53 9.85
C GLN A 149 4.27 -14.60 10.84
N ASP A 150 3.41 -15.57 11.08
CA ASP A 150 3.76 -16.77 11.86
C ASP A 150 4.39 -17.79 10.90
N LEU A 151 5.67 -18.03 11.08
CA LEU A 151 6.42 -19.07 10.39
C LEU A 151 6.82 -20.16 11.40
N PHE A 152 6.12 -21.28 11.36
CA PHE A 152 6.39 -22.44 12.22
C PHE A 152 6.32 -22.14 13.73
N GLY A 153 5.38 -21.29 14.17
CA GLY A 153 5.24 -20.89 15.57
C GLY A 153 6.18 -19.78 16.02
N GLN A 154 6.95 -19.19 15.09
CA GLN A 154 7.77 -18.00 15.33
C GLN A 154 7.20 -16.80 14.57
N GLN A 155 7.01 -15.69 15.28
CA GLN A 155 6.62 -14.45 14.63
C GLN A 155 7.82 -13.80 13.95
N VAL A 156 7.76 -13.71 12.62
CA VAL A 156 8.77 -13.03 11.80
C VAL A 156 8.19 -11.75 11.24
N ILE A 157 8.93 -10.66 11.33
CA ILE A 157 8.55 -9.38 10.75
C ILE A 157 9.11 -9.31 9.33
N VAL A 158 8.23 -9.14 8.34
CA VAL A 158 8.58 -9.12 6.92
C VAL A 158 8.21 -7.76 6.33
N PRO A 159 9.16 -7.09 5.62
CA PRO A 159 8.82 -5.89 4.85
C PRO A 159 7.88 -6.24 3.69
N THR A 160 6.82 -5.45 3.54
CA THR A 160 5.83 -5.60 2.46
C THR A 160 5.83 -4.42 1.50
N ALA A 161 6.56 -3.35 1.84
CA ALA A 161 6.73 -2.16 1.01
C ALA A 161 8.11 -1.52 1.25
N ASN A 162 8.52 -0.61 0.38
CA ASN A 162 9.84 0.00 0.37
C ASN A 162 9.89 1.38 1.07
N ASN A 163 9.00 1.66 2.00
CA ASN A 163 8.97 2.94 2.71
C ASN A 163 10.29 3.22 3.45
N ALA A 164 10.82 2.22 4.17
CA ALA A 164 12.10 2.36 4.85
C ALA A 164 13.26 2.54 3.88
N ASP A 165 13.27 1.79 2.76
CA ASP A 165 14.29 1.92 1.73
C ASP A 165 14.33 3.35 1.17
N PHE A 166 13.16 3.96 0.92
CA PHE A 166 13.08 5.35 0.48
C PHE A 166 13.73 6.30 1.48
N ILE A 167 13.42 6.18 2.77
CA ILE A 167 13.98 7.06 3.80
C ILE A 167 15.50 6.89 3.92
N VAL A 168 15.97 5.63 3.91
CA VAL A 168 17.42 5.35 3.96
C VAL A 168 18.14 5.92 2.73
N ASN A 169 17.59 5.71 1.53
CA ASN A 169 18.14 6.26 0.30
C ASN A 169 18.13 7.79 0.30
N ALA A 170 17.06 8.41 0.80
CA ALA A 170 16.95 9.85 0.94
C ALA A 170 18.03 10.40 1.90
N ALA A 171 18.17 9.80 3.08
CA ALA A 171 19.16 10.20 4.08
C ALA A 171 20.60 10.06 3.55
N ASP A 172 20.92 8.94 2.92
CA ASP A 172 22.23 8.68 2.31
C ASP A 172 22.54 9.69 1.18
N ASN A 173 21.55 9.99 0.34
CA ASN A 173 21.71 10.97 -0.74
C ASN A 173 21.92 12.39 -0.22
N LEU A 174 21.13 12.82 0.75
CA LEU A 174 21.24 14.14 1.36
C LEU A 174 22.52 14.29 2.20
N GLY A 175 23.03 13.18 2.77
CA GLY A 175 24.32 13.12 3.47
C GLY A 175 25.55 13.16 2.55
N GLY A 176 25.38 13.28 1.24
CA GLY A 176 26.47 13.39 0.26
C GLY A 176 27.04 12.07 -0.24
N SER A 177 26.40 10.96 0.06
CA SER A 177 26.83 9.59 -0.27
C SER A 177 26.26 9.05 -1.60
N SER A 178 26.06 9.91 -2.60
CA SER A 178 25.47 9.50 -3.90
C SER A 178 26.21 8.34 -4.58
N SER A 179 27.53 8.23 -4.39
CA SER A 179 28.32 7.10 -4.90
C SER A 179 28.06 5.78 -4.16
N LEU A 180 27.66 5.82 -2.88
CA LEU A 180 27.35 4.62 -2.09
C LEU A 180 25.97 4.05 -2.39
N ILE A 181 25.00 4.87 -2.79
CA ILE A 181 23.66 4.42 -3.19
C ILE A 181 23.75 3.55 -4.44
N GLY A 182 24.57 3.93 -5.42
CA GLY A 182 24.82 3.14 -6.62
C GLY A 182 25.50 1.79 -6.35
N LEU A 183 26.24 1.66 -5.24
CA LEU A 183 26.86 0.41 -4.79
C LEU A 183 25.87 -0.46 -4.00
N ARG A 184 25.04 0.12 -3.14
CA ARG A 184 23.98 -0.60 -2.40
C ARG A 184 22.90 -1.14 -3.32
N SER A 185 22.46 -0.36 -4.29
CA SER A 185 21.48 -0.79 -5.28
C SER A 185 21.95 -1.96 -6.14
N ARG A 186 23.27 -2.13 -6.28
CA ARG A 186 23.85 -3.33 -6.91
C ARG A 186 23.89 -4.55 -5.99
N GLY A 187 23.96 -4.35 -4.66
CA GLY A 187 24.01 -5.43 -3.66
C GLY A 187 22.63 -5.96 -3.25
N LEU A 188 21.59 -5.15 -3.35
CA LEU A 188 20.19 -5.51 -3.10
C LEU A 188 19.41 -5.69 -4.41
N SER A 189 20.07 -5.94 -5.51
CA SER A 189 19.43 -6.50 -6.69
C SER A 189 18.97 -7.91 -6.39
N ALA A 190 17.96 -8.03 -5.51
CA ALA A 190 17.00 -9.08 -5.66
C ALA A 190 16.43 -8.86 -7.06
N ARG A 191 17.03 -9.49 -8.06
CA ARG A 191 16.34 -9.68 -9.34
C ARG A 191 15.03 -10.32 -8.93
N PRO A 192 13.88 -9.63 -9.06
CA PRO A 192 12.65 -10.32 -8.88
C PRO A 192 12.75 -11.45 -9.87
N PHE A 193 12.52 -12.64 -9.39
CA PHE A 193 12.31 -13.76 -10.28
C PHE A 193 10.93 -13.52 -10.91
N GLU A 194 10.82 -12.45 -11.74
CA GLU A 194 9.58 -12.08 -12.46
C GLU A 194 9.00 -13.28 -13.17
N LEU A 195 9.89 -14.16 -13.66
CA LEU A 195 9.48 -15.41 -14.25
C LEU A 195 8.91 -16.36 -13.20
N VAL A 196 9.51 -16.45 -12.02
CA VAL A 196 9.05 -17.33 -10.92
C VAL A 196 7.75 -16.78 -10.33
N GLU A 197 7.67 -15.46 -10.07
CA GLU A 197 6.43 -14.82 -9.62
C GLU A 197 5.30 -14.97 -10.65
N LYS A 198 5.61 -14.83 -11.94
CA LYS A 198 4.63 -15.05 -13.00
C LYS A 198 4.17 -16.50 -13.03
N ILE A 199 5.08 -17.47 -12.96
CA ILE A 199 4.75 -18.90 -12.94
C ILE A 199 3.90 -19.21 -11.68
N GLN A 200 4.24 -18.65 -10.54
CA GLN A 200 3.50 -18.81 -9.29
C GLN A 200 2.10 -18.22 -9.39
N ASN A 201 1.97 -16.98 -9.89
CA ASN A 201 0.67 -16.33 -10.09
C ASN A 201 -0.19 -17.08 -11.12
N ASP A 202 0.39 -17.51 -12.23
CA ASP A 202 -0.32 -18.28 -13.26
C ASP A 202 -0.79 -19.66 -12.70
N ALA A 203 0.02 -20.29 -11.87
CA ALA A 203 -0.34 -21.53 -11.18
C ALA A 203 -1.47 -21.30 -10.15
N GLU A 204 -1.34 -20.27 -9.30
CA GLU A 204 -2.38 -19.92 -8.33
C GLU A 204 -3.72 -19.59 -9.00
N ASP A 205 -3.72 -18.81 -10.07
CA ASP A 205 -4.94 -18.45 -10.78
C ASP A 205 -5.62 -19.66 -11.41
N LYS A 206 -4.83 -20.57 -11.98
CA LYS A 206 -5.33 -21.83 -12.54
C LYS A 206 -5.98 -22.72 -11.47
N TYR A 207 -5.32 -22.89 -10.34
CA TYR A 207 -5.84 -23.69 -9.24
C TYR A 207 -7.04 -23.05 -8.55
N ARG A 208 -7.03 -21.74 -8.32
CA ARG A 208 -8.17 -21.00 -7.76
C ARG A 208 -9.39 -21.03 -8.67
N THR A 209 -9.19 -20.95 -9.98
CA THR A 209 -10.29 -21.05 -10.95
C THR A 209 -10.93 -22.43 -10.90
N LYS A 210 -10.12 -23.50 -10.86
CA LYS A 210 -10.58 -24.86 -10.74
C LYS A 210 -11.27 -25.15 -9.40
N GLU A 211 -10.71 -24.64 -8.31
CA GLU A 211 -11.29 -24.75 -6.97
C GLU A 211 -12.68 -24.08 -6.91
N ARG A 212 -12.80 -22.84 -7.41
CA ARG A 212 -14.09 -22.11 -7.47
C ARG A 212 -15.14 -22.86 -8.28
N ALA A 213 -14.75 -23.45 -9.42
CA ALA A 213 -15.65 -24.25 -10.25
C ALA A 213 -16.16 -25.46 -9.49
N LEU A 214 -15.27 -26.20 -8.82
CA LEU A 214 -15.63 -27.40 -8.02
C LEU A 214 -16.47 -27.06 -6.80
N VAL A 215 -16.19 -25.95 -6.11
CA VAL A 215 -17.00 -25.48 -4.97
C VAL A 215 -18.40 -25.10 -5.42
N LYS A 216 -18.53 -24.43 -6.56
CA LYS A 216 -19.82 -24.10 -7.16
C LYS A 216 -20.60 -25.37 -7.53
N GLU A 217 -19.95 -26.32 -8.21
CA GLU A 217 -20.58 -27.59 -8.58
C GLU A 217 -21.04 -28.39 -7.35
N LEU A 218 -20.22 -28.41 -6.28
CA LEU A 218 -20.58 -29.02 -5.01
C LEU A 218 -21.85 -28.42 -4.44
N GLY A 219 -21.93 -27.07 -4.37
CA GLY A 219 -23.11 -26.36 -3.90
C GLY A 219 -24.36 -26.65 -4.74
N ASP A 220 -24.22 -26.72 -6.06
CA ASP A 220 -25.34 -27.02 -6.98
C ASP A 220 -25.86 -28.46 -6.79
N VAL A 221 -24.96 -29.43 -6.59
CA VAL A 221 -25.32 -30.83 -6.33
C VAL A 221 -25.95 -30.99 -4.97
N GLU A 222 -25.39 -30.37 -3.92
CA GLU A 222 -25.98 -30.40 -2.56
C GLU A 222 -27.35 -29.75 -2.53
N LYS A 223 -27.57 -28.64 -3.24
CA LYS A 223 -28.88 -27.98 -3.35
C LYS A 223 -29.90 -28.85 -4.05
N LYS A 224 -29.58 -29.48 -5.17
CA LYS A 224 -30.44 -30.42 -5.88
C LYS A 224 -30.82 -31.61 -5.00
N MET A 225 -29.87 -32.14 -4.23
CA MET A 225 -30.14 -33.23 -3.29
C MET A 225 -31.12 -32.80 -2.18
N GLN A 226 -30.94 -31.57 -1.67
CA GLN A 226 -31.84 -31.02 -0.64
C GLN A 226 -33.25 -30.74 -1.19
N GLU A 227 -33.36 -30.22 -2.39
CA GLU A 227 -34.62 -29.98 -3.08
C GLU A 227 -35.42 -31.28 -3.28
N LEU A 228 -34.75 -32.36 -3.69
CA LEU A 228 -35.39 -33.67 -3.81
C LEU A 228 -35.91 -34.20 -2.45
N GLN A 229 -35.14 -34.01 -1.39
CA GLN A 229 -35.55 -34.44 -0.03
C GLN A 229 -36.68 -33.60 0.52
N THR A 230 -36.70 -32.29 0.27
CA THR A 230 -37.77 -31.39 0.78
C THR A 230 -39.09 -31.55 0.02
N THR A 231 -39.02 -31.74 -1.31
CA THR A 231 -40.20 -31.91 -2.14
C THR A 231 -40.97 -33.18 -1.73
N GLU A 232 -40.30 -34.23 -1.35
CA GLU A 232 -40.92 -35.49 -0.92
C GLU A 232 -41.51 -35.40 0.50
N ARG A 233 -40.83 -34.70 1.43
CA ARG A 233 -41.45 -34.44 2.75
C ARG A 233 -42.74 -33.64 2.65
N ALA A 234 -42.85 -32.72 1.70
CA ALA A 234 -44.07 -31.94 1.45
C ALA A 234 -45.21 -32.76 0.84
N LYS A 235 -44.90 -33.86 0.13
CA LYS A 235 -45.90 -34.77 -0.46
C LYS A 235 -46.40 -35.88 0.49
N GLY A 236 -45.89 -35.93 1.73
CA GLY A 236 -46.33 -36.91 2.75
C GLY A 236 -45.88 -38.34 2.46
N ALA A 237 -45.00 -38.58 1.50
CA ALA A 237 -44.51 -39.90 1.18
C ALA A 237 -43.47 -40.37 2.22
N ALA A 238 -43.77 -41.37 2.98
CA ALA A 238 -42.85 -41.94 4.00
C ALA A 238 -41.70 -42.78 3.40
N VAL A 239 -41.74 -43.09 2.11
CA VAL A 239 -40.75 -43.93 1.43
C VAL A 239 -40.43 -43.34 0.07
N LEU A 240 -39.11 -43.15 -0.18
CA LEU A 240 -38.59 -42.71 -1.49
C LEU A 240 -38.81 -43.79 -2.55
N SER A 241 -39.18 -43.39 -3.77
CA SER A 241 -39.28 -44.33 -4.90
C SER A 241 -37.86 -44.90 -5.26
N ALA A 242 -37.83 -46.05 -5.91
CA ALA A 242 -36.60 -46.68 -6.34
C ALA A 242 -35.76 -45.76 -7.21
N ASP A 243 -36.35 -45.00 -8.14
CA ASP A 243 -35.69 -44.05 -9.02
C ASP A 243 -35.06 -42.86 -8.25
N GLN A 244 -35.73 -42.44 -7.19
CA GLN A 244 -35.27 -41.36 -6.32
C GLN A 244 -34.10 -41.80 -5.44
N GLN A 245 -34.12 -43.03 -4.94
CA GLN A 245 -33.02 -43.63 -4.20
C GLN A 245 -31.77 -43.76 -5.07
N GLU A 246 -31.96 -44.14 -6.35
CA GLU A 246 -30.90 -44.21 -7.33
C GLU A 246 -30.31 -42.79 -7.62
N ALA A 247 -31.16 -41.78 -7.82
CA ALA A 247 -30.76 -40.40 -8.03
C ALA A 247 -29.96 -39.85 -6.84
N ILE A 248 -30.43 -40.07 -5.61
CA ILE A 248 -29.71 -39.68 -4.38
C ILE A 248 -28.37 -40.42 -4.29
N GLY A 249 -28.29 -41.68 -4.67
CA GLY A 249 -27.08 -42.47 -4.74
C GLY A 249 -26.04 -41.84 -5.71
N LYS A 250 -26.50 -41.45 -6.89
CA LYS A 250 -25.69 -40.78 -7.90
C LYS A 250 -25.15 -39.40 -7.39
N PHE A 251 -26.00 -38.62 -6.74
CA PHE A 251 -25.58 -37.34 -6.17
C PHE A 251 -24.57 -37.51 -5.04
N ARG A 252 -24.75 -38.49 -4.16
CA ARG A 252 -23.77 -38.81 -3.11
C ARG A 252 -22.43 -39.24 -3.68
N ALA A 253 -22.42 -40.06 -4.73
CA ALA A 253 -21.21 -40.48 -5.42
C ALA A 253 -20.48 -39.25 -6.03
N ARG A 254 -21.25 -38.35 -6.68
CA ARG A 254 -20.66 -37.13 -7.27
C ARG A 254 -20.10 -36.16 -6.21
N VAL A 255 -20.77 -36.01 -5.08
CA VAL A 255 -20.23 -35.19 -3.95
C VAL A 255 -18.90 -35.75 -3.44
N LEU A 256 -18.79 -37.07 -3.32
CA LEU A 256 -17.52 -37.70 -2.90
C LEU A 256 -16.41 -37.50 -3.93
N GLU A 257 -16.73 -37.58 -5.21
CA GLU A 257 -15.80 -37.34 -6.31
C GLU A 257 -15.30 -35.88 -6.29
N ILE A 258 -16.21 -34.89 -6.24
CA ILE A 258 -15.87 -33.47 -6.18
C ILE A 258 -14.98 -33.17 -4.95
N ARG A 259 -15.30 -33.74 -3.81
CA ARG A 259 -14.47 -33.60 -2.58
C ARG A 259 -13.08 -34.20 -2.71
N ARG A 260 -12.93 -35.30 -3.49
CA ARG A 260 -11.60 -35.87 -3.83
C ARG A 260 -10.82 -34.96 -4.78
N GLU A 261 -11.48 -34.42 -5.80
CA GLU A 261 -10.88 -33.49 -6.74
C GLU A 261 -10.44 -32.19 -6.05
N LEU A 262 -11.27 -31.60 -5.16
CA LEU A 262 -10.91 -30.44 -4.35
C LEU A 262 -9.63 -30.68 -3.52
N ARG A 263 -9.57 -31.84 -2.83
CA ARG A 263 -8.36 -32.20 -2.07
C ARG A 263 -7.14 -32.36 -2.96
N ALA A 264 -7.30 -32.94 -4.14
CA ALA A 264 -6.20 -33.09 -5.12
C ALA A 264 -5.72 -31.74 -5.64
N VAL A 265 -6.63 -30.80 -5.92
CA VAL A 265 -6.30 -29.43 -6.34
C VAL A 265 -5.52 -28.71 -5.26
N GLN A 266 -5.97 -28.76 -3.99
CA GLN A 266 -5.30 -28.15 -2.86
C GLN A 266 -3.92 -28.77 -2.57
N LEU A 267 -3.80 -30.08 -2.69
CA LEU A 267 -2.52 -30.77 -2.52
C LEU A 267 -1.52 -30.40 -3.62
N ASN A 268 -1.99 -30.34 -4.87
CA ASN A 268 -1.14 -30.00 -6.01
C ASN A 268 -0.67 -28.55 -5.92
N LEU A 269 -1.57 -27.61 -5.56
CA LEU A 269 -1.19 -26.21 -5.32
C LEU A 269 -0.08 -26.10 -4.27
N ARG A 270 -0.26 -26.79 -3.13
CA ARG A 270 0.76 -26.78 -2.06
C ARG A 270 2.08 -27.37 -2.52
N ARG A 271 2.05 -28.51 -3.25
CA ARG A 271 3.25 -29.15 -3.78
C ARG A 271 3.98 -28.28 -4.80
N ASP A 272 3.25 -27.63 -5.70
CA ASP A 272 3.84 -26.77 -6.73
C ASP A 272 4.44 -25.50 -6.12
N ILE A 273 3.86 -24.98 -5.02
CA ILE A 273 4.45 -23.89 -4.24
C ILE A 273 5.70 -24.33 -3.48
N ASP A 274 5.69 -25.52 -2.89
CA ASP A 274 6.83 -26.05 -2.12
C ASP A 274 8.03 -26.46 -3.00
N GLN A 275 7.85 -26.58 -4.32
CA GLN A 275 8.89 -26.92 -5.30
C GLN A 275 9.51 -25.71 -6.00
N LEU A 276 8.97 -24.50 -5.80
CA LEU A 276 9.51 -23.23 -6.32
C LEU A 276 10.51 -22.61 -5.34
#